data_e8c4133df5bc199480006fb5038d684b
#
_entry.id   e8c4133df5bc199480006fb5038d684b
#
_cell.length_a   1.000
_cell.length_b   1.000
_cell.length_c   1.000
_cell.angle_alpha   90.00
_cell.angle_beta   90.00
_cell.angle_gamma   90.00
#
_symmetry.space_group_name_H-M   'P 1'
#
loop_
_entity.id
_entity.type
_entity.pdbx_description
1 polymer ?
#
loop_
_entity_poly.entity_id
_entity_poly.type
_entity_poly.pdbx_seq_one_letter_code
_entity_poly.pdbx_strand_id
1 'polypeptide(L)'
;QNSYPINDEDSYKTLLEKAYISCADILYSAISMFKKGIPLAVKQKDISKVGFYCSQRKEGDEILNWNQTSREIFNFVRAICYPAPMARAFLNGSEMKINRVEIVENAPNYKCVIGAILNKEKDGSFLVKTKDNFIKIVEFEYNGKFKVGDRFEIKWRKSDTNQRYTNT
;
A
#
# COMPACT_ATOMS: atom_id res chain seq x y z
N GLN A 1 -20.99 12.73 -8.92
CA GLN A 1 -19.73 11.93 -8.86
C GLN A 1 -18.71 12.56 -9.78
N ASN A 2 -17.47 12.65 -9.32
CA ASN A 2 -16.32 12.96 -10.17
C ASN A 2 -15.44 11.72 -10.26
N SER A 3 -14.92 11.45 -11.45
CA SER A 3 -14.00 10.34 -11.70
C SER A 3 -12.64 10.90 -12.07
N TYR A 4 -11.59 10.29 -11.51
CA TYR A 4 -10.21 10.64 -11.79
C TYR A 4 -9.46 9.41 -12.26
N PRO A 5 -8.61 9.54 -13.30
CA PRO A 5 -7.66 8.48 -13.61
C PRO A 5 -6.64 8.36 -12.46
N ILE A 6 -6.24 7.14 -12.16
CA ILE A 6 -5.17 6.84 -11.19
C ILE A 6 -3.97 6.35 -11.98
N ASN A 7 -2.91 7.16 -12.01
CA ASN A 7 -1.66 6.86 -12.72
C ASN A 7 -0.60 6.33 -11.75
N ASP A 8 0.57 5.97 -12.26
CA ASP A 8 1.66 5.44 -11.43
C ASP A 8 2.28 6.51 -10.51
N GLU A 9 2.18 7.79 -10.87
CA GLU A 9 2.59 8.92 -10.04
C GLU A 9 1.63 9.22 -8.88
N ASP A 10 0.41 8.65 -8.93
CA ASP A 10 -0.57 8.88 -7.88
C ASP A 10 -0.31 8.00 -6.67
N SER A 11 -0.49 8.60 -5.51
CA SER A 11 -0.37 7.98 -4.20
C SER A 11 -1.59 8.34 -3.34
N TYR A 12 -1.70 7.74 -2.15
CA TYR A 12 -2.71 8.13 -1.18
C TYR A 12 -2.71 9.65 -0.93
N LYS A 13 -1.52 10.24 -0.80
CA LYS A 13 -1.36 11.68 -0.56
C LYS A 13 -1.92 12.50 -1.72
N THR A 14 -1.52 12.22 -2.95
CA THR A 14 -1.96 13.01 -4.13
C THR A 14 -3.46 12.87 -4.38
N LEU A 15 -4.01 11.67 -4.18
CA LEU A 15 -5.45 11.44 -4.32
C LEU A 15 -6.25 12.11 -3.21
N LEU A 16 -5.72 12.18 -1.99
CA LEU A 16 -6.35 12.88 -0.88
C LEU A 16 -6.43 14.40 -1.16
N GLU A 17 -5.35 14.99 -1.68
CA GLU A 17 -5.33 16.41 -2.08
C GLU A 17 -6.36 16.69 -3.19
N LYS A 18 -6.43 15.84 -4.22
CA LYS A 18 -7.46 15.92 -5.27
C LYS A 18 -8.88 15.81 -4.70
N ALA A 19 -9.08 14.90 -3.74
CA ALA A 19 -10.37 14.68 -3.11
C ALA A 19 -10.82 15.90 -2.29
N TYR A 20 -9.94 16.55 -1.53
CA TYR A 20 -10.29 17.74 -0.74
C TYR A 20 -10.81 18.87 -1.62
N ILE A 21 -10.19 19.14 -2.76
CA ILE A 21 -10.63 20.16 -3.71
C ILE A 21 -11.99 19.75 -4.31
N SER A 22 -12.08 18.54 -4.80
CA SER A 22 -13.27 18.04 -5.49
C SER A 22 -14.49 17.88 -4.59
N CYS A 23 -14.31 17.51 -3.32
CA CYS A 23 -15.43 17.37 -2.38
C CYS A 23 -16.16 18.69 -2.15
N ALA A 24 -15.47 19.81 -2.06
CA ALA A 24 -16.07 21.12 -1.91
C ALA A 24 -16.95 21.49 -3.12
N ASP A 25 -16.43 21.28 -4.33
CA ASP A 25 -17.15 21.58 -5.58
C ASP A 25 -18.39 20.69 -5.77
N ILE A 26 -18.26 19.39 -5.47
CA ILE A 26 -19.38 18.45 -5.54
C ILE A 26 -20.47 18.83 -4.55
N LEU A 27 -20.11 19.19 -3.32
CA LEU A 27 -21.05 19.58 -2.29
C LEU A 27 -21.79 20.87 -2.68
N TYR A 28 -21.07 21.90 -3.14
CA TYR A 28 -21.65 23.15 -3.60
C TYR A 28 -22.60 22.91 -4.76
N SER A 29 -22.21 22.12 -5.74
CA SER A 29 -23.04 21.76 -6.90
C SER A 29 -24.31 21.02 -6.46
N ALA A 30 -24.20 20.05 -5.56
CA ALA A 30 -25.34 19.31 -5.03
C ALA A 30 -26.34 20.24 -4.31
N ILE A 31 -25.87 21.11 -3.40
CA ILE A 31 -26.72 22.07 -2.70
C ILE A 31 -27.39 23.01 -3.68
N SER A 32 -26.70 23.47 -4.71
CA SER A 32 -27.25 24.35 -5.75
C SER A 32 -28.34 23.67 -6.56
N MET A 33 -28.22 22.39 -6.85
CA MET A 33 -29.24 21.57 -7.51
C MET A 33 -30.49 21.43 -6.63
N PHE A 34 -30.34 21.14 -5.34
CA PHE A 34 -31.45 21.06 -4.39
C PHE A 34 -32.23 22.40 -4.29
N LYS A 35 -31.52 23.54 -4.27
CA LYS A 35 -32.15 24.86 -4.26
C LYS A 35 -33.02 25.14 -5.51
N LYS A 36 -32.66 24.55 -6.65
CA LYS A 36 -33.39 24.65 -7.91
C LYS A 36 -34.55 23.65 -8.03
N GLY A 37 -34.77 22.80 -7.02
CA GLY A 37 -35.86 21.83 -6.98
C GLY A 37 -35.64 20.57 -7.84
N ILE A 38 -34.42 20.29 -8.29
CA ILE A 38 -34.12 19.16 -9.17
C ILE A 38 -32.96 18.33 -8.61
N PRO A 39 -33.14 17.36 -7.72
CA PRO A 39 -32.19 16.29 -7.62
C PRO A 39 -32.59 15.16 -8.57
N LEU A 40 -31.84 14.96 -9.65
CA LEU A 40 -31.81 13.69 -10.39
C LEU A 40 -31.09 12.65 -9.53
N ALA A 41 -31.82 12.11 -8.56
CA ALA A 41 -31.27 11.05 -7.72
C ALA A 41 -31.28 9.72 -8.46
N VAL A 42 -30.13 9.12 -8.67
CA VAL A 42 -29.99 7.77 -9.23
C VAL A 42 -29.79 6.80 -8.06
N LYS A 43 -30.56 5.72 -8.04
CA LYS A 43 -30.40 4.69 -7.01
C LYS A 43 -29.04 4.00 -7.16
N GLN A 44 -28.35 3.75 -6.05
CA GLN A 44 -27.02 3.11 -6.06
C GLN A 44 -27.01 1.76 -6.84
N LYS A 45 -28.07 0.96 -6.72
CA LYS A 45 -28.22 -0.29 -7.44
C LYS A 45 -28.28 -0.14 -8.97
N ASP A 46 -28.66 1.03 -9.46
CA ASP A 46 -28.74 1.32 -10.90
C ASP A 46 -27.37 1.78 -11.44
N ILE A 47 -26.46 2.21 -10.56
CA ILE A 47 -25.05 2.53 -10.90
C ILE A 47 -24.21 1.26 -10.95
N SER A 48 -24.36 0.38 -9.96
CA SER A 48 -23.65 -0.91 -9.90
C SER A 48 -24.58 -1.99 -9.37
N LYS A 49 -24.71 -3.08 -10.16
CA LYS A 49 -25.51 -4.24 -9.77
C LYS A 49 -24.87 -5.05 -8.65
N VAL A 50 -23.55 -4.96 -8.50
CA VAL A 50 -22.79 -5.66 -7.47
C VAL A 50 -22.31 -4.64 -6.45
N GLY A 51 -22.82 -4.75 -5.22
CA GLY A 51 -22.37 -3.97 -4.08
C GLY A 51 -21.46 -4.82 -3.19
N PHE A 52 -20.44 -4.19 -2.60
CA PHE A 52 -19.59 -4.83 -1.59
C PHE A 52 -19.18 -3.80 -0.53
N TYR A 53 -18.76 -4.31 0.62
CA TYR A 53 -18.27 -3.50 1.72
C TYR A 53 -16.80 -3.82 1.97
N CYS A 54 -15.98 -2.78 2.08
CA CYS A 54 -14.61 -2.93 2.54
C CYS A 54 -14.61 -2.86 4.07
N SER A 55 -13.95 -3.82 4.71
CA SER A 55 -13.71 -3.77 6.14
C SER A 55 -12.75 -2.63 6.49
N GLN A 56 -12.88 -2.10 7.71
CA GLN A 56 -11.87 -1.19 8.23
C GLN A 56 -10.53 -1.90 8.37
N ARG A 57 -9.46 -1.18 8.04
CA ARG A 57 -8.10 -1.65 8.27
C ARG A 57 -7.83 -1.76 9.76
N LYS A 58 -7.17 -2.84 10.16
CA LYS A 58 -6.76 -3.13 11.52
C LYS A 58 -5.24 -3.12 11.61
N GLU A 59 -4.73 -3.03 12.83
CA GLU A 59 -3.30 -3.17 13.09
C GLU A 59 -2.77 -4.48 12.50
N GLY A 60 -1.68 -4.39 11.75
CA GLY A 60 -1.05 -5.49 11.02
C GLY A 60 -1.47 -5.61 9.56
N ASP A 61 -2.52 -4.93 9.11
CA ASP A 61 -2.91 -4.90 7.69
C ASP A 61 -1.91 -4.07 6.85
N GLU A 62 -1.08 -3.25 7.48
CA GLU A 62 0.01 -2.50 6.87
C GLU A 62 1.31 -3.31 6.72
N ILE A 63 1.36 -4.54 7.21
CA ILE A 63 2.55 -5.39 7.10
C ILE A 63 2.71 -5.89 5.67
N LEU A 64 3.86 -5.59 5.08
CA LEU A 64 4.17 -5.92 3.70
C LEU A 64 4.40 -7.43 3.52
N ASN A 65 3.72 -8.01 2.57
CA ASN A 65 3.94 -9.39 2.13
C ASN A 65 4.89 -9.41 0.93
N TRP A 66 6.13 -9.81 1.15
CA TRP A 66 7.14 -9.89 0.10
C TRP A 66 6.85 -10.97 -0.97
N ASN A 67 5.96 -11.94 -0.67
CA ASN A 67 5.54 -12.95 -1.64
C ASN A 67 4.44 -12.44 -2.60
N GLN A 68 4.50 -11.16 -2.92
CA GLN A 68 3.69 -10.48 -3.93
C GLN A 68 4.57 -10.05 -5.09
N THR A 69 3.94 -9.73 -6.23
CA THR A 69 4.62 -9.16 -7.39
C THR A 69 5.14 -7.75 -7.08
N SER A 70 6.13 -7.28 -7.83
CA SER A 70 6.63 -5.91 -7.72
C SER A 70 5.51 -4.88 -7.89
N ARG A 71 4.57 -5.13 -8.82
CA ARG A 71 3.41 -4.26 -9.05
C ARG A 71 2.44 -4.23 -7.87
N GLU A 72 2.16 -5.37 -7.26
CA GLU A 72 1.30 -5.44 -6.07
C GLU A 72 1.92 -4.71 -4.89
N ILE A 73 3.23 -4.89 -4.66
CA ILE A 73 3.97 -4.20 -3.60
C ILE A 73 3.99 -2.69 -3.86
N PHE A 74 4.27 -2.25 -5.08
CA PHE A 74 4.22 -0.85 -5.46
C PHE A 74 2.85 -0.23 -5.18
N ASN A 75 1.78 -0.89 -5.61
CA ASN A 75 0.42 -0.43 -5.38
C ASN A 75 0.05 -0.40 -3.88
N PHE A 76 0.51 -1.40 -3.13
CA PHE A 76 0.29 -1.45 -1.68
C PHE A 76 0.97 -0.28 -0.96
N VAL A 77 2.26 -0.04 -1.21
CA VAL A 77 3.02 1.03 -0.56
C VAL A 77 2.44 2.40 -0.87
N ARG A 78 2.18 2.70 -2.16
CA ARG A 78 1.61 4.01 -2.54
C ARG A 78 0.21 4.25 -2.00
N ALA A 79 -0.58 3.20 -1.77
CA ALA A 79 -1.94 3.29 -1.22
C ALA A 79 -1.98 3.62 0.28
N ILE A 80 -0.88 3.41 1.00
CA ILE A 80 -0.79 3.64 2.45
C ILE A 80 0.42 4.51 2.85
N CYS A 81 1.03 5.22 1.89
CA CYS A 81 2.11 6.17 2.15
C CYS A 81 1.67 7.32 3.07
N TYR A 82 2.62 8.07 3.61
CA TYR A 82 2.31 9.25 4.42
C TYR A 82 1.31 10.19 3.71
N PRO A 83 0.28 10.73 4.40
CA PRO A 83 0.02 10.72 5.85
C PRO A 83 -0.69 9.47 6.41
N ALA A 84 -0.88 8.42 5.63
CA ALA A 84 -1.33 7.13 6.14
C ALA A 84 -0.20 6.42 6.94
N PRO A 85 -0.45 5.23 7.55
CA PRO A 85 0.51 4.59 8.47
C PRO A 85 1.84 4.15 7.86
N MET A 86 2.01 4.20 6.54
CA MET A 86 3.10 3.60 5.77
C MET A 86 3.11 2.06 5.80
N ALA A 87 3.73 1.45 4.80
CA ALA A 87 3.93 0.02 4.79
C ALA A 87 5.01 -0.38 5.82
N ARG A 88 4.79 -1.47 6.55
CA ARG A 88 5.69 -1.97 7.59
C ARG A 88 6.32 -3.28 7.17
N ALA A 89 7.61 -3.42 7.40
CA ALA A 89 8.36 -4.65 7.20
C ALA A 89 9.32 -4.87 8.37
N PHE A 90 9.79 -6.09 8.56
CA PHE A 90 10.71 -6.43 9.66
C PHE A 90 12.02 -6.95 9.10
N LEU A 91 13.11 -6.37 9.57
CA LEU A 91 14.47 -6.71 9.15
C LEU A 91 15.37 -6.78 10.38
N ASN A 92 16.08 -7.90 10.56
CA ASN A 92 16.96 -8.12 11.70
C ASN A 92 16.29 -7.84 13.07
N GLY A 93 15.03 -8.26 13.22
CA GLY A 93 14.25 -8.07 14.44
C GLY A 93 13.70 -6.66 14.68
N SER A 94 13.97 -5.69 13.81
CA SER A 94 13.52 -4.30 13.92
C SER A 94 12.53 -3.95 12.82
N GLU A 95 11.59 -3.05 13.13
CA GLU A 95 10.61 -2.57 12.18
C GLU A 95 11.23 -1.53 11.24
N MET A 96 10.90 -1.65 9.95
CA MET A 96 11.15 -0.66 8.93
C MET A 96 9.81 -0.16 8.38
N LYS A 97 9.61 1.16 8.34
CA LYS A 97 8.47 1.78 7.67
C LYS A 97 8.90 2.23 6.28
N ILE A 98 8.10 1.87 5.27
CA ILE A 98 8.41 2.11 3.86
C ILE A 98 7.38 3.08 3.32
N ASN A 99 7.84 4.26 2.89
CA ASN A 99 6.99 5.32 2.37
C ASN A 99 6.90 5.32 0.84
N ARG A 100 8.02 5.04 0.15
CA ARG A 100 8.06 5.04 -1.30
C ARG A 100 8.94 3.95 -1.86
N VAL A 101 8.44 3.33 -2.92
CA VAL A 101 9.16 2.33 -3.71
C VAL A 101 9.03 2.66 -5.19
N GLU A 102 9.95 2.15 -6.00
CA GLU A 102 9.96 2.31 -7.45
C GLU A 102 10.05 0.96 -8.13
N ILE A 103 9.31 0.80 -9.23
CA ILE A 103 9.44 -0.36 -10.12
C ILE A 103 10.71 -0.17 -10.95
N VAL A 104 11.54 -1.20 -11.00
CA VAL A 104 12.72 -1.20 -11.85
C VAL A 104 12.34 -1.70 -13.22
N GLU A 105 12.38 -0.80 -14.21
CA GLU A 105 12.11 -1.16 -15.60
C GLU A 105 13.19 -2.11 -16.15
N ASN A 106 12.76 -3.01 -17.05
CA ASN A 106 13.64 -3.98 -17.71
C ASN A 106 14.50 -4.83 -16.75
N ALA A 107 14.04 -4.98 -15.51
CA ALA A 107 14.75 -5.79 -14.54
C ALA A 107 14.84 -7.26 -15.00
N PRO A 108 16.01 -7.89 -14.91
CA PRO A 108 16.18 -9.27 -15.32
C PRO A 108 15.35 -10.20 -14.42
N ASN A 109 14.66 -11.14 -15.06
CA ASN A 109 13.92 -12.16 -14.31
C ASN A 109 14.88 -13.29 -13.88
N TYR A 110 15.12 -13.40 -12.58
CA TYR A 110 15.95 -14.47 -12.01
C TYR A 110 15.37 -15.00 -10.69
N LYS A 111 15.72 -16.24 -10.35
CA LYS A 111 15.31 -16.88 -9.11
C LYS A 111 16.27 -16.51 -7.99
N CYS A 112 15.72 -15.98 -6.91
CA CYS A 112 16.45 -15.68 -5.68
C CYS A 112 15.48 -15.78 -4.50
N VAL A 113 16.00 -15.70 -3.29
CA VAL A 113 15.19 -15.76 -2.07
C VAL A 113 14.35 -14.48 -1.93
N ILE A 114 13.03 -14.63 -1.84
CA ILE A 114 12.08 -13.51 -1.68
C ILE A 114 12.39 -12.75 -0.39
N GLY A 115 12.32 -11.41 -0.47
CA GLY A 115 12.63 -10.50 0.64
C GLY A 115 14.14 -10.27 0.85
N ALA A 116 15.02 -10.88 0.04
CA ALA A 116 16.46 -10.63 0.14
C ALA A 116 16.82 -9.24 -0.41
N ILE A 117 17.72 -8.55 0.30
CA ILE A 117 18.33 -7.30 -0.14
C ILE A 117 19.42 -7.63 -1.15
N LEU A 118 19.24 -7.19 -2.39
CA LEU A 118 20.08 -7.58 -3.53
C LEU A 118 21.20 -6.59 -3.81
N ASN A 119 20.95 -5.30 -3.56
CA ASN A 119 21.91 -4.23 -3.80
C ASN A 119 21.57 -3.05 -2.88
N LYS A 120 22.58 -2.23 -2.60
CA LYS A 120 22.44 -0.95 -1.89
C LYS A 120 23.13 0.12 -2.72
N GLU A 121 22.38 1.16 -3.06
CA GLU A 121 22.87 2.25 -3.89
C GLU A 121 23.52 3.36 -3.05
N LYS A 122 24.26 4.25 -3.72
CA LYS A 122 24.99 5.36 -3.06
C LYS A 122 24.06 6.39 -2.42
N ASP A 123 22.85 6.54 -2.97
CA ASP A 123 21.81 7.43 -2.46
C ASP A 123 21.07 6.88 -1.23
N GLY A 124 21.44 5.69 -0.79
CA GLY A 124 20.82 4.99 0.35
C GLY A 124 19.64 4.11 -0.02
N SER A 125 19.13 4.19 -1.25
CA SER A 125 18.10 3.29 -1.74
C SER A 125 18.66 1.86 -1.91
N PHE A 126 17.78 0.87 -1.97
CA PHE A 126 18.21 -0.51 -2.10
C PHE A 126 17.16 -1.38 -2.82
N LEU A 127 17.62 -2.48 -3.39
CA LEU A 127 16.81 -3.43 -4.14
C LEU A 127 16.42 -4.62 -3.27
N VAL A 128 15.15 -5.01 -3.34
CA VAL A 128 14.62 -6.16 -2.61
C VAL A 128 13.93 -7.13 -3.58
N LYS A 129 14.23 -8.42 -3.44
CA LYS A 129 13.61 -9.49 -4.23
C LYS A 129 12.13 -9.66 -3.88
N THR A 130 11.28 -9.59 -4.89
CA THR A 130 9.84 -9.86 -4.85
C THR A 130 9.53 -11.24 -5.44
N LYS A 131 8.25 -11.60 -5.53
CA LYS A 131 7.82 -12.88 -6.10
C LYS A 131 8.25 -13.06 -7.56
N ASP A 132 8.08 -12.04 -8.37
CA ASP A 132 8.38 -12.06 -9.81
C ASP A 132 9.75 -11.47 -10.14
N ASN A 133 10.08 -10.33 -9.56
CA ASN A 133 11.25 -9.54 -9.90
C ASN A 133 11.91 -8.96 -8.65
N PHE A 134 12.25 -7.70 -8.65
CA PHE A 134 12.70 -6.91 -7.51
C PHE A 134 12.14 -5.50 -7.58
N ILE A 135 12.10 -4.83 -6.43
CA ILE A 135 11.61 -3.48 -6.27
C ILE A 135 12.67 -2.63 -5.59
N LYS A 136 12.75 -1.34 -5.95
CA LYS A 136 13.66 -0.38 -5.33
C LYS A 136 12.93 0.33 -4.18
N ILE A 137 13.48 0.25 -2.97
CA ILE A 137 13.02 1.03 -1.82
C ILE A 137 13.79 2.34 -1.80
N VAL A 138 13.06 3.46 -1.82
CA VAL A 138 13.62 4.81 -1.97
C VAL A 138 13.46 5.64 -0.71
N GLU A 139 12.29 5.60 -0.09
CA GLU A 139 12.01 6.33 1.14
C GLU A 139 11.55 5.38 2.23
N PHE A 140 12.26 5.38 3.35
CA PHE A 140 11.97 4.50 4.48
C PHE A 140 12.52 5.08 5.80
N GLU A 141 11.95 4.62 6.91
CA GLU A 141 12.43 4.88 8.27
C GLU A 141 12.94 3.57 8.87
N TYR A 142 14.19 3.53 9.29
CA TYR A 142 14.78 2.36 9.91
C TYR A 142 15.93 2.74 10.86
N ASN A 143 15.82 2.31 12.11
CA ASN A 143 16.82 2.61 13.15
C ASN A 143 17.92 1.53 13.24
N GLY A 144 17.85 0.46 12.45
CA GLY A 144 18.82 -0.61 12.43
C GLY A 144 19.89 -0.45 11.36
N LYS A 145 20.79 -1.42 11.30
CA LYS A 145 21.77 -1.55 10.22
C LYS A 145 21.42 -2.77 9.36
N PHE A 146 21.67 -2.67 8.07
CA PHE A 146 21.50 -3.78 7.15
C PHE A 146 22.57 -3.77 6.06
N LYS A 147 22.78 -4.91 5.46
CA LYS A 147 23.74 -5.14 4.36
C LYS A 147 23.09 -5.93 3.23
N VAL A 148 23.73 -5.95 2.09
CA VAL A 148 23.36 -6.83 0.98
C VAL A 148 23.43 -8.29 1.47
N GLY A 149 22.42 -9.07 1.13
CA GLY A 149 22.23 -10.44 1.59
C GLY A 149 21.34 -10.60 2.82
N ASP A 150 21.09 -9.54 3.60
CA ASP A 150 20.09 -9.58 4.65
C ASP A 150 18.70 -9.80 4.04
N ARG A 151 17.78 -10.34 4.84
CA ARG A 151 16.45 -10.73 4.37
C ARG A 151 15.38 -10.21 5.29
N PHE A 152 14.34 -9.62 4.69
CA PHE A 152 13.12 -9.29 5.40
C PHE A 152 12.42 -10.53 5.94
N GLU A 153 11.89 -10.42 7.15
CA GLU A 153 11.16 -11.48 7.80
C GLU A 153 9.80 -11.66 7.11
N ILE A 154 9.45 -12.92 6.84
CA ILE A 154 8.10 -13.29 6.41
C ILE A 154 7.31 -13.54 7.70
N LYS A 155 6.78 -12.48 8.29
CA LYS A 155 5.85 -12.63 9.43
C LYS A 155 4.47 -12.96 8.87
N TRP A 156 4.13 -14.23 8.91
CA TRP A 156 2.72 -14.63 8.91
C TRP A 156 2.09 -14.02 10.16
N ARG A 157 0.86 -13.51 10.09
CA ARG A 157 0.10 -13.15 11.28
C ARG A 157 0.31 -14.29 12.28
N LYS A 158 0.67 -13.98 13.52
CA LYS A 158 0.55 -14.93 14.60
C LYS A 158 -0.96 -15.21 14.76
N SER A 159 -1.50 -16.11 13.95
CA SER A 159 -2.76 -16.76 14.21
C SER A 159 -2.50 -17.66 15.39
N ASP A 160 -3.02 -17.29 16.56
CA ASP A 160 -3.53 -18.18 17.61
C ASP A 160 -2.69 -19.44 17.93
N THR A 161 -1.46 -19.25 18.33
CA THR A 161 -0.69 -20.36 18.98
C THR A 161 -0.84 -20.34 20.51
N ASN A 162 -1.82 -19.64 21.08
CA ASN A 162 -2.11 -19.65 22.52
C ASN A 162 -3.39 -20.41 22.89
N GLN A 163 -3.84 -21.36 22.07
CA GLN A 163 -4.90 -22.29 22.47
C GLN A 163 -4.49 -23.76 22.24
N ARG A 164 -3.38 -24.18 22.81
CA ARG A 164 -3.16 -25.60 23.09
C ARG A 164 -2.36 -25.71 24.38
N TYR A 165 -2.92 -26.51 25.28
CA TYR A 165 -2.46 -26.92 26.60
C TYR A 165 -3.12 -26.18 27.79
N THR A 166 -4.42 -26.40 27.96
CA THR A 166 -5.03 -26.60 29.27
C THR A 166 -6.16 -27.61 29.10
N ASN A 167 -5.80 -28.87 29.02
CA ASN A 167 -6.65 -30.03 29.30
C ASN A 167 -5.80 -31.02 30.08
N THR A 168 -5.85 -30.92 31.35
CA THR A 168 -5.80 -32.00 32.34
C THR A 168 -6.65 -31.59 33.50
#